data_0380da0b48f1de9ebd486e6441404244
#
_entry.id   0380da0b48f1de9ebd486e6441404244
#
_cell.length_a   1.000
_cell.length_b   1.000
_cell.length_c   1.000
_cell.angle_alpha   90.00
_cell.angle_beta   90.00
_cell.angle_gamma   90.00
#
_symmetry.space_group_name_H-M   'P 1'
#
loop_
_entity.id
_entity.type
_entity.pdbx_description
1 polymer ?
#
loop_
_entity_poly.entity_id
_entity_poly.type
_entity_poly.pdbx_seq_one_letter_code
_entity_poly.pdbx_strand_id
1 'polypeptide(L)'
;MSHLKVTSAKLREVKGKLDDHNRNLEGQINTLKQVQQRLTKMWDGDANTAFDNVFNKDIQQFTAFRNLIRDYGTVLERAAQTYDEKERKNVEIASNRG
;
A
#
# COMPACT_ATOMS: atom_id res chain seq x y z
N MET A 1 -29.21 -4.01 -14.14
CA MET A 1 -28.36 -3.41 -13.14
C MET A 1 -27.42 -4.41 -12.55
N SER A 2 -26.17 -4.17 -12.77
CA SER A 2 -25.15 -5.10 -12.28
C SER A 2 -24.91 -4.84 -10.80
N HIS A 3 -25.24 -5.81 -10.00
CA HIS A 3 -24.76 -5.82 -8.64
C HIS A 3 -23.39 -6.48 -8.63
N LEU A 4 -22.37 -5.65 -8.59
CA LEU A 4 -21.04 -6.17 -8.33
C LEU A 4 -21.03 -6.63 -6.88
N LYS A 5 -21.17 -7.92 -6.70
CA LYS A 5 -20.97 -8.48 -5.38
C LYS A 5 -19.51 -8.45 -5.05
N VAL A 6 -19.16 -7.60 -4.13
CA VAL A 6 -17.83 -7.62 -3.54
C VAL A 6 -17.80 -8.79 -2.55
N THR A 7 -16.84 -9.68 -2.72
CA THR A 7 -16.62 -10.81 -1.81
C THR A 7 -15.38 -10.55 -0.98
N SER A 8 -15.24 -11.26 0.13
CA SER A 8 -14.01 -11.19 0.94
C SER A 8 -12.79 -11.62 0.13
N ALA A 9 -12.94 -12.63 -0.74
CA ALA A 9 -11.86 -13.07 -1.62
C ALA A 9 -11.44 -11.96 -2.57
N LYS A 10 -12.38 -11.22 -3.13
CA LYS A 10 -12.10 -10.10 -4.03
C LYS A 10 -11.39 -8.97 -3.31
N LEU A 11 -11.82 -8.65 -2.10
CA LEU A 11 -11.17 -7.62 -1.28
C LEU A 11 -9.72 -7.99 -0.98
N ARG A 12 -9.46 -9.26 -0.64
CA ARG A 12 -8.10 -9.73 -0.38
C ARG A 12 -7.24 -9.77 -1.63
N GLU A 13 -7.84 -10.06 -2.78
CA GLU A 13 -7.13 -9.99 -4.06
C GLU A 13 -6.63 -8.58 -4.33
N VAL A 14 -7.50 -7.58 -4.14
CA VAL A 14 -7.12 -6.17 -4.33
C VAL A 14 -6.05 -5.76 -3.32
N LYS A 15 -6.20 -6.17 -2.05
CA LYS A 15 -5.18 -5.92 -1.04
C LYS A 15 -3.82 -6.50 -1.45
N GLY A 16 -3.81 -7.72 -1.98
CA GLY A 16 -2.57 -8.33 -2.47
C GLY A 16 -1.90 -7.53 -3.57
N LYS A 17 -2.68 -6.97 -4.48
CA LYS A 17 -2.15 -6.09 -5.53
C LYS A 17 -1.57 -4.81 -4.96
N LEU A 18 -2.23 -4.21 -3.97
CA LEU A 18 -1.71 -3.03 -3.29
C LEU A 18 -0.40 -3.33 -2.58
N ASP A 19 -0.31 -4.47 -1.93
CA ASP A 19 0.92 -4.90 -1.25
C ASP A 19 2.06 -5.08 -2.25
N ASP A 20 1.79 -5.65 -3.42
CA ASP A 20 2.80 -5.84 -4.48
C ASP A 20 3.28 -4.50 -5.03
N HIS A 21 2.37 -3.59 -5.31
CA HIS A 21 2.73 -2.25 -5.75
C HIS A 21 3.57 -1.53 -4.70
N ASN A 22 3.23 -1.71 -3.43
CA ASN A 22 3.94 -1.09 -2.32
C ASN A 22 5.37 -1.62 -2.19
N ARG A 23 5.57 -2.92 -2.39
CA ARG A 23 6.90 -3.51 -2.40
C ARG A 23 7.75 -2.97 -3.54
N ASN A 24 7.16 -2.82 -4.72
CA ASN A 24 7.85 -2.23 -5.87
C ASN A 24 8.23 -0.78 -5.60
N LEU A 25 7.31 -0.01 -5.03
CA LEU A 25 7.57 1.40 -4.68
C LEU A 25 8.70 1.50 -3.66
N GLU A 26 8.68 0.66 -2.63
CA GLU A 26 9.73 0.63 -1.62
C GLU A 26 11.10 0.31 -2.23
N GLY A 27 11.16 -0.66 -3.13
CA GLY A 27 12.37 -0.99 -3.86
C GLY A 27 12.89 0.17 -4.68
N GLN A 28 12.00 0.89 -5.37
CA GLN A 28 12.37 2.06 -6.15
C GLN A 28 12.87 3.20 -5.27
N ILE A 29 12.23 3.43 -4.13
CA ILE A 29 12.69 4.44 -3.16
C ILE A 29 14.10 4.12 -2.68
N ASN A 30 14.37 2.86 -2.35
CA ASN A 30 15.69 2.44 -1.90
C ASN A 30 16.73 2.63 -2.99
N THR A 31 16.40 2.31 -4.23
CA THR A 31 17.29 2.52 -5.38
C THR A 31 17.60 3.99 -5.56
N LEU A 32 16.61 4.87 -5.47
CA LEU A 32 16.80 6.31 -5.57
C LEU A 32 17.71 6.84 -4.47
N LYS A 33 17.56 6.36 -3.25
CA LYS A 33 18.43 6.74 -2.14
C LYS A 33 19.89 6.36 -2.40
N GLN A 34 20.11 5.17 -2.98
CA GLN A 34 21.46 4.73 -3.34
C GLN A 34 22.06 5.61 -4.43
N VAL A 35 21.29 5.97 -5.44
CA VAL A 35 21.74 6.87 -6.50
C VAL A 35 22.11 8.23 -5.91
N GLN A 36 21.27 8.77 -5.03
CA GLN A 36 21.54 10.03 -4.35
C GLN A 36 22.86 9.98 -3.58
N GLN A 37 23.10 8.92 -2.83
CA GLN A 37 24.33 8.75 -2.04
C GLN A 37 25.55 8.74 -2.93
N ARG A 38 25.51 8.05 -4.07
CA ARG A 38 26.62 8.05 -5.03
C ARG A 38 26.86 9.43 -5.60
N LEU A 39 25.78 10.12 -5.96
CA LEU A 39 25.89 11.46 -6.56
C LEU A 39 26.49 12.43 -5.55
N THR A 40 26.06 12.39 -4.30
CA THR A 40 26.57 13.24 -3.23
C THR A 40 28.07 13.08 -3.04
N LYS A 41 28.61 11.86 -3.22
CA LYS A 41 30.05 11.60 -3.09
C LYS A 41 30.87 12.24 -4.22
N MET A 42 30.25 12.46 -5.36
CA MET A 42 30.94 12.96 -6.57
C MET A 42 30.66 14.43 -6.86
N TRP A 43 29.75 15.05 -6.15
CA TRP A 43 29.24 16.37 -6.47
C TRP A 43 29.28 17.27 -5.24
N ASP A 44 30.20 18.22 -5.25
CA ASP A 44 30.35 19.19 -4.16
C ASP A 44 29.70 20.52 -4.53
N GLY A 45 29.34 21.30 -3.50
CA GLY A 45 28.92 22.67 -3.64
C GLY A 45 27.43 22.90 -3.41
N ASP A 46 27.00 24.15 -3.63
CA ASP A 46 25.65 24.59 -3.31
C ASP A 46 24.57 23.89 -4.14
N ALA A 47 24.90 23.56 -5.40
CA ALA A 47 23.98 22.86 -6.27
C ALA A 47 23.66 21.45 -5.73
N ASN A 48 24.64 20.76 -5.16
CA ASN A 48 24.42 19.47 -4.53
C ASN A 48 23.53 19.59 -3.30
N THR A 49 23.77 20.61 -2.48
CA THR A 49 22.94 20.86 -1.31
C THR A 49 21.49 21.14 -1.70
N ALA A 50 21.28 21.94 -2.72
CA ALA A 50 19.94 22.26 -3.24
C ALA A 50 19.25 20.99 -3.75
N PHE A 51 19.97 20.14 -4.48
CA PHE A 51 19.46 18.87 -4.96
C PHE A 51 19.06 17.95 -3.81
N ASP A 52 19.93 17.81 -2.81
CA ASP A 52 19.65 16.95 -1.64
C ASP A 52 18.40 17.41 -0.89
N ASN A 53 18.21 18.72 -0.75
CA ASN A 53 17.04 19.25 -0.06
C ASN A 53 15.75 18.89 -0.80
N VAL A 54 15.72 19.05 -2.12
CA VAL A 54 14.56 18.67 -2.93
C VAL A 54 14.34 17.17 -2.89
N PHE A 55 15.42 16.40 -3.05
CA PHE A 55 15.35 14.94 -3.05
C PHE A 55 14.80 14.40 -1.73
N ASN A 56 15.30 14.89 -0.61
CA ASN A 56 14.85 14.44 0.71
C ASN A 56 13.37 14.75 0.93
N LYS A 57 12.91 15.89 0.43
CA LYS A 57 11.51 16.27 0.50
C LYS A 57 10.63 15.31 -0.31
N ASP A 58 11.07 14.97 -1.52
CA ASP A 58 10.36 14.04 -2.40
C ASP A 58 10.33 12.64 -1.81
N ILE A 59 11.42 12.18 -1.19
CA ILE A 59 11.48 10.87 -0.54
C ILE A 59 10.48 10.79 0.61
N GLN A 60 10.32 11.87 1.37
CA GLN A 60 9.31 11.91 2.44
C GLN A 60 7.90 11.75 1.87
N GLN A 61 7.61 12.39 0.74
CA GLN A 61 6.31 12.26 0.08
C GLN A 61 6.07 10.85 -0.44
N PHE A 62 7.08 10.21 -1.03
CA PHE A 62 6.98 8.83 -1.50
C PHE A 62 6.74 7.87 -0.33
N THR A 63 7.42 8.09 0.79
CA THR A 63 7.23 7.28 1.99
C THR A 63 5.81 7.45 2.55
N ALA A 64 5.30 8.67 2.58
CA ALA A 64 3.94 8.95 3.01
C ALA A 64 2.92 8.25 2.09
N PHE A 65 3.16 8.26 0.79
CA PHE A 65 2.31 7.59 -0.18
C PHE A 65 2.31 6.08 0.04
N ARG A 66 3.48 5.49 0.28
CA ARG A 66 3.59 4.07 0.62
C ARG A 66 2.77 3.72 1.86
N ASN A 67 2.83 4.55 2.88
CA ASN A 67 2.07 4.34 4.11
C ASN A 67 0.56 4.45 3.85
N LEU A 68 0.14 5.36 2.99
CA LEU A 68 -1.25 5.51 2.60
C LEU A 68 -1.77 4.25 1.89
N ILE A 69 -0.99 3.68 0.98
CA ILE A 69 -1.36 2.43 0.30
C ILE A 69 -1.50 1.29 1.32
N ARG A 70 -0.59 1.21 2.28
CA ARG A 70 -0.66 0.22 3.35
C ARG A 70 -1.95 0.37 4.16
N ASP A 71 -2.33 1.60 4.46
CA ASP A 71 -3.55 1.87 5.22
C ASP A 71 -4.79 1.44 4.44
N TYR A 72 -4.82 1.67 3.14
CA TYR A 72 -5.90 1.16 2.29
C TYR A 72 -5.98 -0.36 2.34
N GLY A 73 -4.84 -1.04 2.32
CA GLY A 73 -4.80 -2.49 2.45
C GLY A 73 -5.39 -2.97 3.77
N THR A 74 -5.11 -2.27 4.84
CA THR A 74 -5.65 -2.57 6.17
C THR A 74 -7.17 -2.43 6.19
N VAL A 75 -7.70 -1.38 5.56
CA VAL A 75 -9.15 -1.17 5.46
C VAL A 75 -9.79 -2.32 4.67
N LEU A 76 -9.17 -2.74 3.57
CA LEU A 76 -9.69 -3.84 2.76
C LEU A 76 -9.71 -5.15 3.53
N GLU A 77 -8.68 -5.43 4.33
CA GLU A 77 -8.63 -6.63 5.14
C GLU A 77 -9.73 -6.64 6.21
N ARG A 78 -9.96 -5.51 6.86
CA ARG A 78 -11.05 -5.37 7.83
C ARG A 78 -12.41 -5.58 7.19
N ALA A 79 -12.60 -5.02 5.99
CA ALA A 79 -13.83 -5.21 5.24
C ALA A 79 -14.03 -6.69 4.89
N ALA A 80 -12.96 -7.39 4.47
CA ALA A 80 -13.03 -8.80 4.16
C ALA A 80 -13.42 -9.62 5.39
N GLN A 81 -12.85 -9.32 6.54
CA GLN A 81 -13.18 -9.99 7.79
C GLN A 81 -14.65 -9.78 8.15
N THR A 82 -15.17 -8.58 7.96
CA THR A 82 -16.57 -8.27 8.22
C THR A 82 -17.49 -9.08 7.31
N TYR A 83 -17.17 -9.21 6.04
CA TYR A 83 -17.92 -10.04 5.11
C TYR A 83 -17.90 -11.51 5.53
N ASP A 84 -16.74 -12.02 5.94
CA ASP A 84 -16.61 -13.40 6.39
C ASP A 84 -17.48 -13.66 7.62
N GLU A 85 -17.51 -12.73 8.57
CA GLU A 85 -18.32 -12.86 9.79
C GLU A 85 -19.81 -12.87 9.46
N LYS A 86 -20.26 -11.98 8.58
CA LYS A 86 -21.66 -11.92 8.17
C LYS A 86 -22.09 -13.21 7.48
N GLU A 87 -21.24 -13.71 6.59
CA GLU A 87 -21.51 -14.94 5.87
C GLU A 87 -21.60 -16.12 6.84
N ARG A 88 -20.69 -16.21 7.80
CA ARG A 88 -20.73 -17.25 8.83
C ARG A 88 -22.00 -17.18 9.66
N LYS A 89 -22.40 -15.98 10.07
CA LYS A 89 -23.64 -15.79 10.83
C LYS A 89 -24.87 -16.20 10.04
N ASN A 90 -24.89 -15.89 8.75
CA ASN A 90 -26.00 -16.28 7.87
C ASN A 90 -26.10 -17.80 7.74
N VAL A 91 -24.97 -18.49 7.64
CA VAL A 91 -24.95 -19.95 7.59
C VAL A 91 -25.45 -20.55 8.92
N GLU A 92 -25.03 -20.00 10.05
CA GLU A 92 -25.48 -20.45 11.37
C GLU A 92 -27.00 -20.28 11.52
N ILE A 93 -27.53 -19.13 11.15
CA ILE A 93 -28.95 -18.85 11.21
C ILE A 93 -29.74 -19.83 10.33
N ALA A 94 -29.27 -20.06 9.11
CA ALA A 94 -29.90 -21.00 8.19
C ALA A 94 -29.87 -22.44 8.74
N SER A 95 -28.77 -22.84 9.36
CA SER A 95 -28.64 -24.16 9.97
C SER A 95 -29.58 -24.35 11.18
N ASN A 96 -29.76 -23.30 11.97
CA ASN A 96 -30.60 -23.34 13.15
C ASN A 96 -32.09 -23.33 12.84
N ARG A 97 -32.46 -22.90 11.65
CA ARG A 97 -33.86 -22.85 11.19
C ARG A 97 -34.34 -24.18 10.61
N GLY A 98 -33.44 -25.04 10.26
CA GLY A 98 -33.75 -26.31 9.66
C GLY A 98 -34.19 -27.30 10.71
#